data_e364f5e463004be9979b15f001773fa9
#
_entry.id   e364f5e463004be9979b15f001773fa9
#
_cell.length_a   1.000
_cell.length_b   1.000
_cell.length_c   1.000
_cell.angle_alpha   90.00
_cell.angle_beta   90.00
_cell.angle_gamma   90.00
#
_symmetry.space_group_name_H-M   'P 1'
#
loop_
_entity.id
_entity.type
_entity.pdbx_description
1 polymer ?
#
loop_
_entity_poly.entity_id
_entity_poly.type
_entity_poly.pdbx_seq_one_letter_code
_entity_poly.pdbx_strand_id
1 'polypeptide(L)'
;MTNEKKYLCLSFDDGPNVSDPQTMSEMLDIMEKYNVPASFFIIGNKVTAENKSVIKRAIDMGCDIQNHSWTHSNMAGMSAEEVAEEYNKCDDLIVELTWKKAEFFRPPFISISDTMYNTIPTPFVCGKACMDWDPNYGEEYRYQEIIKGAENGTIYLLHVMEGNDATLKALDRAIP
;
A
#
# COMPACT_ATOMS: atom_id res chain seq x y z
N MET A 1 36.16 -0.05 -1.20
CA MET A 1 34.77 0.47 -1.16
C MET A 1 33.90 -0.70 -0.74
N THR A 2 33.36 -0.67 0.46
CA THR A 2 32.41 -1.67 0.94
C THR A 2 31.14 -1.51 0.13
N ASN A 3 30.78 -2.51 -0.65
CA ASN A 3 29.53 -2.56 -1.41
C ASN A 3 28.41 -2.84 -0.38
N GLU A 4 28.00 -1.81 0.38
CA GLU A 4 26.88 -1.95 1.30
C GLU A 4 25.61 -2.17 0.48
N LYS A 5 24.91 -3.27 0.79
CA LYS A 5 23.59 -3.52 0.20
C LYS A 5 22.65 -2.40 0.60
N LYS A 6 21.98 -1.82 -0.37
CA LYS A 6 20.90 -0.85 -0.16
C LYS A 6 19.58 -1.58 -0.16
N TYR A 7 18.69 -1.17 0.72
CA TYR A 7 17.35 -1.72 0.84
C TYR A 7 16.34 -0.60 0.59
N LEU A 8 15.27 -0.92 -0.12
CA LEU A 8 14.11 -0.06 -0.29
C LEU A 8 12.85 -0.93 -0.21
N CYS A 9 11.72 -0.32 0.09
CA CYS A 9 10.43 -0.99 0.19
C CYS A 9 9.47 -0.42 -0.85
N LEU A 10 8.80 -1.31 -1.58
CA LEU A 10 7.65 -0.94 -2.39
C LEU A 10 6.39 -1.12 -1.54
N SER A 11 5.56 -0.10 -1.48
CA SER A 11 4.27 -0.21 -0.81
C SER A 11 3.16 0.39 -1.65
N PHE A 12 1.98 -0.24 -1.56
CA PHE A 12 0.82 0.08 -2.38
C PHE A 12 -0.39 0.30 -1.50
N ASP A 13 -1.06 1.44 -1.68
CA ASP A 13 -2.28 1.81 -0.98
C ASP A 13 -3.53 1.44 -1.79
N ASP A 14 -4.70 1.55 -1.18
CA ASP A 14 -6.03 1.49 -1.77
C ASP A 14 -6.52 0.12 -2.26
N GLY A 15 -5.67 -0.90 -2.24
CA GLY A 15 -6.10 -2.25 -2.61
C GLY A 15 -7.04 -2.93 -1.59
N PRO A 16 -7.66 -4.05 -2.01
CA PRO A 16 -7.84 -4.47 -3.39
C PRO A 16 -8.88 -3.60 -4.11
N ASN A 17 -8.78 -3.48 -5.45
CA ASN A 17 -9.79 -2.74 -6.20
C ASN A 17 -11.05 -3.61 -6.38
N VAL A 18 -12.24 -3.06 -6.11
CA VAL A 18 -13.52 -3.77 -6.22
C VAL A 18 -14.01 -3.82 -7.66
N SER A 19 -13.85 -2.71 -8.40
CA SER A 19 -14.30 -2.60 -9.79
C SER A 19 -13.39 -3.34 -10.75
N ASP A 20 -12.10 -3.47 -10.42
CA ASP A 20 -11.10 -4.18 -11.22
C ASP A 20 -10.14 -4.99 -10.32
N PRO A 21 -10.53 -6.22 -9.94
CA PRO A 21 -9.66 -7.08 -9.12
C PRO A 21 -8.34 -7.44 -9.81
N GLN A 22 -8.22 -7.23 -11.12
CA GLN A 22 -7.00 -7.53 -11.88
C GLN A 22 -5.89 -6.55 -11.57
N THR A 23 -6.19 -5.29 -11.26
CA THR A 23 -5.16 -4.27 -10.96
C THR A 23 -4.16 -4.73 -9.90
N MET A 24 -4.63 -5.27 -8.78
CA MET A 24 -3.73 -5.82 -7.76
C MET A 24 -3.00 -7.07 -8.23
N SER A 25 -3.65 -7.93 -9.03
CA SER A 25 -3.03 -9.12 -9.61
C SER A 25 -1.87 -8.78 -10.54
N GLU A 26 -2.03 -7.75 -11.37
CA GLU A 26 -0.99 -7.26 -12.28
C GLU A 26 0.20 -6.66 -11.53
N MET A 27 -0.03 -5.97 -10.41
CA MET A 27 1.06 -5.55 -9.51
C MET A 27 1.82 -6.75 -8.97
N LEU A 28 1.10 -7.80 -8.54
CA LEU A 28 1.73 -9.03 -8.06
C LEU A 28 2.50 -9.77 -9.16
N ASP A 29 2.05 -9.74 -10.43
CA ASP A 29 2.77 -10.33 -11.56
C ASP A 29 4.17 -9.70 -11.71
N ILE A 30 4.28 -8.38 -11.54
CA ILE A 30 5.57 -7.68 -11.56
C ILE A 30 6.43 -8.06 -10.34
N MET A 31 5.83 -8.10 -9.15
CA MET A 31 6.54 -8.51 -7.94
C MET A 31 7.09 -9.94 -8.07
N GLU A 32 6.29 -10.86 -8.61
CA GLU A 32 6.68 -12.24 -8.87
C GLU A 32 7.80 -12.35 -9.91
N LYS A 33 7.67 -11.62 -11.02
CA LYS A 33 8.67 -11.58 -12.10
C LYS A 33 10.08 -11.25 -11.59
N TYR A 34 10.17 -10.33 -10.64
CA TYR A 34 11.44 -9.88 -10.09
C TYR A 34 11.79 -10.49 -8.73
N ASN A 35 10.91 -11.36 -8.20
CA ASN A 35 11.05 -11.97 -6.87
C ASN A 35 11.23 -10.91 -5.76
N VAL A 36 10.39 -9.87 -5.78
CA VAL A 36 10.41 -8.74 -4.84
C VAL A 36 9.12 -8.74 -4.05
N PRO A 37 9.13 -8.89 -2.72
CA PRO A 37 7.94 -8.69 -1.90
C PRO A 37 7.61 -7.20 -1.78
N ALA A 38 6.35 -6.89 -1.45
CA ALA A 38 5.85 -5.55 -1.23
C ALA A 38 4.94 -5.49 -0.01
N SER A 39 4.60 -4.28 0.45
CA SER A 39 3.60 -4.07 1.49
C SER A 39 2.33 -3.47 0.90
N PHE A 40 1.18 -4.06 1.17
CA PHE A 40 -0.12 -3.58 0.70
C PHE A 40 -0.93 -3.02 1.86
N PHE A 41 -1.19 -1.73 1.84
CA PHE A 41 -2.06 -1.03 2.79
C PHE A 41 -3.49 -1.09 2.26
N ILE A 42 -4.27 -2.04 2.77
CA ILE A 42 -5.60 -2.33 2.24
C ILE A 42 -6.69 -1.48 2.88
N ILE A 43 -7.70 -1.14 2.09
CA ILE A 43 -8.95 -0.56 2.57
C ILE A 43 -9.90 -1.72 2.91
N GLY A 44 -10.25 -1.87 4.18
CA GLY A 44 -10.94 -3.06 4.67
C GLY A 44 -12.27 -3.34 3.97
N ASN A 45 -13.11 -2.32 3.73
CA ASN A 45 -14.42 -2.50 3.08
C ASN A 45 -14.36 -2.80 1.58
N LYS A 46 -13.18 -2.69 0.95
CA LYS A 46 -12.97 -3.13 -0.43
C LYS A 46 -12.69 -4.62 -0.57
N VAL A 47 -12.45 -5.31 0.54
CA VAL A 47 -12.22 -6.76 0.52
C VAL A 47 -13.56 -7.49 0.40
N THR A 48 -13.73 -8.26 -0.66
CA THR A 48 -14.94 -9.05 -0.97
C THR A 48 -14.59 -10.52 -1.13
N ALA A 49 -15.59 -11.39 -1.21
CA ALA A 49 -15.37 -12.82 -1.46
C ALA A 49 -14.63 -13.06 -2.80
N GLU A 50 -14.89 -12.21 -3.79
CA GLU A 50 -14.35 -12.34 -5.15
C GLU A 50 -12.86 -11.97 -5.21
N ASN A 51 -12.41 -11.00 -4.39
CA ASN A 51 -11.03 -10.52 -4.42
C ASN A 51 -10.13 -11.03 -3.28
N LYS A 52 -10.65 -11.82 -2.34
CA LYS A 52 -9.82 -12.45 -1.29
C LYS A 52 -8.68 -13.31 -1.83
N SER A 53 -8.87 -13.92 -3.00
CA SER A 53 -7.84 -14.76 -3.63
C SER A 53 -6.58 -13.99 -4.03
N VAL A 54 -6.70 -12.73 -4.44
CA VAL A 54 -5.53 -11.91 -4.79
C VAL A 54 -4.75 -11.49 -3.54
N ILE A 55 -5.44 -11.22 -2.42
CA ILE A 55 -4.77 -10.95 -1.14
C ILE A 55 -4.04 -12.21 -0.65
N LYS A 56 -4.69 -13.38 -0.75
CA LYS A 56 -4.01 -14.64 -0.43
C LYS A 56 -2.76 -14.86 -1.27
N ARG A 57 -2.82 -14.59 -2.58
CA ARG A 57 -1.64 -14.66 -3.45
C ARG A 57 -0.52 -13.75 -2.95
N ALA A 58 -0.83 -12.50 -2.57
CA ALA A 58 0.16 -11.58 -2.03
C ALA A 58 0.84 -12.16 -0.77
N ILE A 59 0.06 -12.72 0.15
CA ILE A 59 0.57 -13.36 1.37
C ILE A 59 1.48 -14.55 1.03
N ASP A 60 1.05 -15.43 0.12
CA ASP A 60 1.80 -16.62 -0.30
C ASP A 60 3.14 -16.23 -1.00
N MET A 61 3.22 -15.04 -1.60
CA MET A 61 4.43 -14.46 -2.19
C MET A 61 5.35 -13.76 -1.16
N GLY A 62 4.97 -13.72 0.12
CA GLY A 62 5.73 -13.06 1.18
C GLY A 62 5.51 -11.55 1.27
N CYS A 63 4.44 -11.03 0.66
CA CYS A 63 4.04 -9.64 0.83
C CYS A 63 3.36 -9.41 2.18
N ASP A 64 3.49 -8.21 2.71
CA ASP A 64 2.81 -7.80 3.94
C ASP A 64 1.47 -7.15 3.63
N ILE A 65 0.46 -7.43 4.48
CA ILE A 65 -0.84 -6.77 4.43
C ILE A 65 -0.95 -5.85 5.64
N GLN A 66 -1.16 -4.57 5.37
CA GLN A 66 -1.14 -3.49 6.35
C GLN A 66 -2.45 -2.70 6.33
N ASN A 67 -2.67 -1.86 7.34
CA ASN A 67 -3.94 -1.18 7.58
C ASN A 67 -3.99 0.22 6.92
N HIS A 68 -4.99 0.44 6.03
CA HIS A 68 -5.29 1.73 5.40
C HIS A 68 -6.72 2.22 5.73
N SER A 69 -7.20 1.95 6.95
CA SER A 69 -8.55 2.17 7.45
C SER A 69 -9.63 1.27 6.83
N TRP A 70 -10.83 1.37 7.38
CA TRP A 70 -11.97 0.60 6.88
C TRP A 70 -12.60 1.18 5.63
N THR A 71 -12.87 2.51 5.61
CA THR A 71 -13.60 3.18 4.53
C THR A 71 -12.76 4.09 3.64
N HIS A 72 -11.50 4.35 4.01
CA HIS A 72 -10.65 5.38 3.40
C HIS A 72 -11.20 6.82 3.60
N SER A 73 -11.95 7.06 4.66
CA SER A 73 -12.40 8.41 5.01
C SER A 73 -11.24 9.24 5.59
N ASN A 74 -11.31 10.57 5.47
CA ASN A 74 -10.33 11.44 6.13
C ASN A 74 -10.57 11.41 7.65
N MET A 75 -9.70 10.72 8.37
CA MET A 75 -9.85 10.46 9.80
C MET A 75 -9.39 11.62 10.69
N ALA A 76 -8.73 12.64 10.14
CA ALA A 76 -8.16 13.72 10.96
C ALA A 76 -9.20 14.56 11.74
N GLY A 77 -10.44 14.60 11.26
CA GLY A 77 -11.55 15.29 11.93
C GLY A 77 -12.49 14.42 12.75
N MET A 78 -12.19 13.11 12.86
CA MET A 78 -13.03 12.13 13.56
C MET A 78 -12.84 12.17 15.08
N SER A 79 -13.86 11.74 15.82
CA SER A 79 -13.75 11.45 17.25
C SER A 79 -12.87 10.23 17.50
N ALA A 80 -12.43 10.02 18.75
CA ALA A 80 -11.63 8.84 19.11
C ALA A 80 -12.37 7.52 18.84
N GLU A 81 -13.68 7.49 19.06
CA GLU A 81 -14.53 6.32 18.80
C GLU A 81 -14.59 6.00 17.30
N GLU A 82 -14.79 7.01 16.45
CA GLU A 82 -14.82 6.84 15.00
C GLU A 82 -13.46 6.40 14.45
N VAL A 83 -12.37 6.99 14.95
CA VAL A 83 -11.00 6.58 14.62
C VAL A 83 -10.74 5.12 15.02
N ALA A 84 -11.17 4.73 16.23
CA ALA A 84 -11.02 3.35 16.69
C ALA A 84 -11.83 2.37 15.84
N GLU A 85 -13.04 2.75 15.43
CA GLU A 85 -13.88 1.91 14.56
C GLU A 85 -13.24 1.69 13.19
N GLU A 86 -12.79 2.77 12.53
CA GLU A 86 -12.11 2.71 11.23
C GLU A 86 -10.84 1.83 11.27
N TYR A 87 -10.04 1.98 12.33
CA TYR A 87 -8.82 1.21 12.51
C TYR A 87 -9.12 -0.26 12.83
N ASN A 88 -9.93 -0.51 13.88
CA ASN A 88 -10.13 -1.87 14.39
C ASN A 88 -10.84 -2.78 13.40
N LYS A 89 -11.87 -2.29 12.68
CA LYS A 89 -12.55 -3.10 11.65
C LYS A 89 -11.59 -3.59 10.56
N CYS A 90 -10.67 -2.74 10.14
CA CYS A 90 -9.67 -3.14 9.14
C CYS A 90 -8.64 -4.09 9.75
N ASP A 91 -8.17 -3.84 10.97
CA ASP A 91 -7.18 -4.70 11.64
C ASP A 91 -7.75 -6.10 11.94
N ASP A 92 -9.00 -6.19 12.38
CA ASP A 92 -9.69 -7.48 12.59
C ASP A 92 -9.80 -8.29 11.29
N LEU A 93 -10.10 -7.64 10.16
CA LEU A 93 -10.09 -8.28 8.85
C LEU A 93 -8.68 -8.74 8.46
N ILE A 94 -7.66 -7.93 8.71
CA ILE A 94 -6.26 -8.31 8.45
C ILE A 94 -5.87 -9.53 9.27
N VAL A 95 -6.28 -9.61 10.55
CA VAL A 95 -6.08 -10.80 11.38
C VAL A 95 -6.79 -12.01 10.81
N GLU A 96 -8.03 -11.88 10.31
CA GLU A 96 -8.73 -12.97 9.62
C GLU A 96 -7.96 -13.51 8.42
N LEU A 97 -7.34 -12.61 7.64
CA LEU A 97 -6.65 -12.95 6.39
C LEU A 97 -5.23 -13.49 6.62
N THR A 98 -4.51 -12.97 7.63
CA THR A 98 -3.06 -13.18 7.78
C THR A 98 -2.67 -13.89 9.07
N TRP A 99 -3.60 -14.04 10.03
CA TRP A 99 -3.35 -14.49 11.41
C TRP A 99 -2.44 -13.56 12.22
N LYS A 100 -2.22 -12.34 11.76
CA LYS A 100 -1.39 -11.31 12.41
C LYS A 100 -2.08 -9.97 12.34
N LYS A 101 -1.83 -9.11 13.35
CA LYS A 101 -2.21 -7.71 13.30
C LYS A 101 -1.35 -6.94 12.31
N ALA A 102 -1.87 -5.84 11.78
CA ALA A 102 -1.06 -4.89 11.04
C ALA A 102 0.08 -4.36 11.90
N GLU A 103 1.29 -4.29 11.34
CA GLU A 103 2.45 -3.73 12.03
C GLU A 103 2.56 -2.22 11.84
N PHE A 104 1.92 -1.71 10.77
CA PHE A 104 1.91 -0.29 10.42
C PHE A 104 0.51 0.17 10.03
N PHE A 105 0.26 1.44 10.25
CA PHE A 105 -0.91 2.14 9.77
C PHE A 105 -0.50 3.26 8.81
N ARG A 106 -1.15 3.34 7.66
CA ARG A 106 -1.01 4.50 6.77
C ARG A 106 -2.33 5.26 6.75
N PRO A 107 -2.34 6.53 7.24
CA PRO A 107 -3.57 7.32 7.26
C PRO A 107 -4.02 7.65 5.85
N PRO A 108 -5.32 7.53 5.52
CA PRO A 108 -5.87 8.05 4.27
C PRO A 108 -5.46 9.50 4.03
N PHE A 109 -5.10 9.83 2.79
CA PHE A 109 -4.63 11.17 2.37
C PHE A 109 -3.39 11.68 3.11
N ILE A 110 -2.68 10.82 3.87
CA ILE A 110 -1.59 11.19 4.81
C ILE A 110 -2.06 12.29 5.80
N SER A 111 -3.36 12.34 6.07
CA SER A 111 -3.97 13.30 6.97
C SER A 111 -3.98 12.75 8.39
N ILE A 112 -3.43 13.50 9.34
CA ILE A 112 -3.20 13.05 10.72
C ILE A 112 -3.76 14.05 11.73
N SER A 113 -4.05 13.56 12.96
CA SER A 113 -4.44 14.38 14.11
C SER A 113 -3.93 13.78 15.41
N ASP A 114 -3.91 14.59 16.47
CA ASP A 114 -3.57 14.12 17.81
C ASP A 114 -4.52 13.01 18.28
N THR A 115 -5.80 13.10 17.91
CA THR A 115 -6.79 12.05 18.21
C THR A 115 -6.36 10.72 17.60
N MET A 116 -5.93 10.71 16.35
CA MET A 116 -5.45 9.49 15.69
C MET A 116 -4.21 8.92 16.37
N TYR A 117 -3.22 9.76 16.71
CA TYR A 117 -2.01 9.32 17.40
C TYR A 117 -2.29 8.75 18.79
N ASN A 118 -3.29 9.29 19.48
CA ASN A 118 -3.66 8.80 20.82
C ASN A 118 -4.54 7.55 20.81
N THR A 119 -5.17 7.24 19.65
CA THR A 119 -6.14 6.13 19.53
C THR A 119 -5.56 4.91 18.82
N ILE A 120 -4.75 5.10 17.79
CA ILE A 120 -4.20 4.03 16.95
C ILE A 120 -2.88 3.51 17.57
N PRO A 121 -2.79 2.21 17.92
CA PRO A 121 -1.65 1.67 18.65
C PRO A 121 -0.43 1.37 17.78
N THR A 122 -0.59 1.31 16.44
CA THR A 122 0.49 0.97 15.50
C THR A 122 1.23 2.22 15.01
N PRO A 123 2.53 2.11 14.70
CA PRO A 123 3.28 3.19 14.08
C PRO A 123 2.67 3.67 12.76
N PHE A 124 2.65 4.98 12.57
CA PHE A 124 2.24 5.58 11.31
C PHE A 124 3.39 5.59 10.33
N VAL A 125 3.11 5.25 9.07
CA VAL A 125 4.10 5.24 8.01
C VAL A 125 3.64 6.08 6.82
N CYS A 126 4.56 6.84 6.26
CA CYS A 126 4.41 7.53 5.00
C CYS A 126 5.35 6.89 3.96
N GLY A 127 5.45 7.48 2.78
CA GLY A 127 6.35 7.04 1.73
C GLY A 127 6.65 8.15 0.73
N LYS A 128 7.59 7.87 -0.16
CA LYS A 128 7.93 8.74 -1.28
C LYS A 128 7.01 8.42 -2.45
N ALA A 129 6.21 9.38 -2.84
CA ALA A 129 5.27 9.25 -3.93
C ALA A 129 5.91 9.55 -5.29
N CYS A 130 5.40 8.94 -6.36
CA CYS A 130 5.73 9.26 -7.74
C CYS A 130 4.53 9.84 -8.51
N MET A 131 3.55 10.39 -7.81
CA MET A 131 2.31 11.00 -8.36
C MET A 131 1.48 10.03 -9.20
N ASP A 132 1.45 8.76 -8.83
CA ASP A 132 0.79 7.72 -9.61
C ASP A 132 -0.75 7.78 -9.55
N TRP A 133 -1.31 8.52 -8.60
CA TRP A 133 -2.75 8.82 -8.52
C TRP A 133 -3.21 9.92 -9.48
N ASP A 134 -2.28 10.71 -10.04
CA ASP A 134 -2.60 11.82 -10.93
C ASP A 134 -2.38 11.40 -12.40
N PRO A 135 -3.43 11.36 -13.23
CA PRO A 135 -3.34 10.92 -14.63
C PRO A 135 -2.50 11.85 -15.52
N ASN A 136 -2.18 13.06 -15.05
CA ASN A 136 -1.30 13.97 -15.79
C ASN A 136 0.17 13.52 -15.78
N TYR A 137 0.55 12.62 -14.87
CA TYR A 137 1.89 12.07 -14.76
C TYR A 137 1.95 10.65 -15.34
N GLY A 138 2.48 10.53 -16.56
CA GLY A 138 2.58 9.26 -17.26
C GLY A 138 3.77 8.39 -16.83
N GLU A 139 3.96 7.27 -17.54
CA GLU A 139 4.98 6.25 -17.27
C GLU A 139 6.38 6.84 -17.05
N GLU A 140 6.85 7.69 -17.98
CA GLU A 140 8.20 8.23 -17.90
C GLU A 140 8.44 9.08 -16.65
N TYR A 141 7.48 9.93 -16.28
CA TYR A 141 7.58 10.72 -15.07
C TYR A 141 7.67 9.83 -13.83
N ARG A 142 6.79 8.83 -13.71
CA ARG A 142 6.76 7.89 -12.57
C ARG A 142 8.06 7.09 -12.49
N TYR A 143 8.56 6.62 -13.62
CA TYR A 143 9.86 5.93 -13.70
C TYR A 143 11.01 6.82 -13.18
N GLN A 144 11.11 8.05 -13.68
CA GLN A 144 12.17 8.98 -13.27
C GLN A 144 12.11 9.31 -11.77
N GLU A 145 10.91 9.51 -11.21
CA GLU A 145 10.75 9.78 -9.77
C GLU A 145 11.09 8.54 -8.93
N ILE A 146 10.80 7.34 -9.38
CA ILE A 146 11.21 6.10 -8.72
C ILE A 146 12.75 6.00 -8.72
N ILE A 147 13.40 6.09 -9.87
CA ILE A 147 14.86 5.98 -9.97
C ILE A 147 15.58 7.06 -9.16
N LYS A 148 15.14 8.32 -9.28
CA LYS A 148 15.69 9.44 -8.51
C LYS A 148 15.52 9.27 -7.00
N GLY A 149 14.45 8.59 -6.60
CA GLY A 149 14.15 8.32 -5.21
C GLY A 149 14.82 7.09 -4.61
N ALA A 150 15.51 6.26 -5.40
CA ALA A 150 16.05 4.98 -4.99
C ALA A 150 17.29 5.13 -4.10
N GLU A 151 17.06 5.48 -2.85
CA GLU A 151 18.07 5.59 -1.79
C GLU A 151 17.88 4.48 -0.76
N ASN A 152 18.92 4.20 0.02
CA ASN A 152 18.82 3.21 1.10
C ASN A 152 17.81 3.67 2.16
N GLY A 153 16.84 2.82 2.47
CA GLY A 153 15.76 3.11 3.43
C GLY A 153 14.53 3.77 2.82
N THR A 154 14.50 4.03 1.50
CA THR A 154 13.30 4.58 0.85
C THR A 154 12.13 3.60 0.95
N ILE A 155 10.98 4.12 1.41
CA ILE A 155 9.68 3.47 1.28
C ILE A 155 8.92 4.21 0.17
N TYR A 156 8.57 3.51 -0.90
CA TYR A 156 7.71 4.07 -1.95
C TYR A 156 6.25 3.97 -1.56
N LEU A 157 5.51 5.04 -1.79
CA LEU A 157 4.05 5.10 -1.67
C LEU A 157 3.47 5.13 -3.08
N LEU A 158 2.85 4.03 -3.45
CA LEU A 158 2.19 3.80 -4.73
C LEU A 158 0.75 3.37 -4.47
N HIS A 159 -0.06 3.19 -5.51
CA HIS A 159 -1.47 2.85 -5.34
C HIS A 159 -1.88 1.67 -6.23
N VAL A 160 -2.82 0.87 -5.73
CA VAL A 160 -3.59 -0.12 -6.50
C VAL A 160 -4.81 0.59 -7.05
N MET A 161 -4.72 1.15 -8.25
CA MET A 161 -5.78 1.94 -8.87
C MET A 161 -6.12 1.40 -10.26
N GLU A 162 -7.42 1.38 -10.58
CA GLU A 162 -7.88 1.05 -11.93
C GLU A 162 -7.23 1.96 -12.97
N GLY A 163 -6.78 1.38 -14.09
CA GLY A 163 -6.13 2.12 -15.17
C GLY A 163 -4.69 2.57 -14.86
N ASN A 164 -4.04 2.01 -13.84
CA ASN A 164 -2.69 2.40 -13.42
C ASN A 164 -1.55 1.72 -14.23
N ASP A 165 -1.80 1.43 -15.52
CA ASP A 165 -0.82 0.82 -16.44
C ASP A 165 0.52 1.56 -16.49
N ALA A 166 0.48 2.89 -16.32
CA ALA A 166 1.69 3.70 -16.33
C ALA A 166 2.60 3.38 -15.13
N THR A 167 2.04 3.06 -13.95
CA THR A 167 2.81 2.61 -12.78
C THR A 167 3.38 1.21 -13.01
N LEU A 168 2.58 0.28 -13.55
CA LEU A 168 3.03 -1.06 -13.89
C LEU A 168 4.25 -1.02 -14.81
N LYS A 169 4.18 -0.25 -15.91
CA LYS A 169 5.29 -0.08 -16.86
C LYS A 169 6.50 0.61 -16.24
N ALA A 170 6.27 1.62 -15.40
CA ALA A 170 7.36 2.30 -14.68
C ALA A 170 8.10 1.35 -13.73
N LEU A 171 7.36 0.52 -12.98
CA LEU A 171 7.94 -0.49 -12.08
C LEU A 171 8.68 -1.59 -12.84
N ASP A 172 8.12 -2.09 -13.95
CA ASP A 172 8.75 -3.12 -14.79
C ASP A 172 10.11 -2.67 -15.35
N ARG A 173 10.30 -1.36 -15.52
CA ARG A 173 11.57 -0.73 -15.93
C ARG A 173 12.49 -0.41 -14.75
N ALA A 174 11.93 -0.10 -13.58
CA ALA A 174 12.68 0.44 -12.45
C ALA A 174 13.25 -0.63 -11.52
N ILE A 175 12.60 -1.79 -11.39
CA ILE A 175 13.00 -2.84 -10.44
C ILE A 175 14.30 -3.56 -10.84
N PRO A 176 14.59 -3.86 -12.13
CA PRO A 176 15.87 -4.46 -12.51
C PRO A 176 17.07 -3.57 -12.20
#